data_851df5d920d89b6003cf51abd5eb37ed
#
_entry.id   851df5d920d89b6003cf51abd5eb37ed
#
_cell.length_a   1.000
_cell.length_b   1.000
_cell.length_c   1.000
_cell.angle_alpha   90.00
_cell.angle_beta   90.00
_cell.angle_gamma   90.00
#
_symmetry.space_group_name_H-M   'P 1'
#
loop_
_entity.id
_entity.type
_entity.pdbx_description
1 polymer ?
#
loop_
_entity_poly.entity_id
_entity_poly.type
_entity_poly.pdbx_seq_one_letter_code
_entity_poly.pdbx_strand_id
1 'polypeptide(L)'
;GLDMEIDDYSEIDFFVHGTTTGLNAFLERKGANVAIVTTKGFRDVYELARGDRPEMYDRFYKKPVPLVLRKDVYEIKERQSFDGKVITPLDIESVQEVAMKIKEVGYDSIVICLINSYINPEHEIEATKIFKNLIPKIPVTMSHDVAREWREYERTSTATINAYIAPIVKNYLDLLERKMQEKNFHKTIHIMQSNGGIMTSEVAKEKPIFTLMSGPVGGAIGKNSLYETLGYKNLIGIDMGGTSFDVSMLIDGKPDLSTETYLEGFPILSPMVNVYTIGSGGGSLVTLKGKGLRVGPKSAGSNPGPACYGKGGKQATVTDANLVLGRIDANNFLGGRMSLDVDAAVNAIKDVACNIDLSVNETAEGVLEIANANMAGIIRQITVRKGIDPRDFAIVAFGGAGPMHAAFIADELGINTIIVPVMPGTY
;
A
#
# COMPACT_ATOMS: atom_id res chain seq x y z
N GLY A 1 -5.38 -13.83 -14.67
CA GLY A 1 -6.01 -14.93 -14.00
C GLY A 1 -6.00 -16.19 -14.85
N LEU A 2 -6.05 -17.32 -14.23
CA LEU A 2 -6.23 -18.60 -14.88
C LEU A 2 -7.62 -18.60 -15.52
N ASP A 3 -7.71 -18.46 -16.84
CA ASP A 3 -8.93 -18.73 -17.62
C ASP A 3 -9.18 -20.27 -17.69
N MET A 4 -8.76 -20.99 -16.69
CA MET A 4 -9.15 -22.38 -16.50
C MET A 4 -10.39 -22.37 -15.64
N GLU A 5 -11.50 -22.81 -16.20
CA GLU A 5 -12.69 -23.19 -15.44
C GLU A 5 -12.35 -24.42 -14.58
N ILE A 6 -11.58 -24.20 -13.52
CA ILE A 6 -11.37 -25.23 -12.52
C ILE A 6 -12.57 -25.15 -11.59
N ASP A 7 -13.46 -26.11 -11.72
CA ASP A 7 -14.66 -26.19 -10.87
C ASP A 7 -14.38 -26.86 -9.53
N ASP A 8 -13.28 -27.60 -9.40
CA ASP A 8 -12.88 -28.34 -8.21
C ASP A 8 -11.46 -27.96 -7.78
N TYR A 9 -11.32 -27.40 -6.56
CA TYR A 9 -10.06 -26.97 -5.98
C TYR A 9 -9.47 -28.00 -5.00
N SER A 10 -9.99 -29.24 -4.95
CA SER A 10 -9.52 -30.29 -4.03
C SER A 10 -8.05 -30.66 -4.25
N GLU A 11 -7.56 -30.56 -5.47
CA GLU A 11 -6.18 -30.87 -5.85
C GLU A 11 -5.17 -29.73 -5.55
N ILE A 12 -5.66 -28.53 -5.20
CA ILE A 12 -4.76 -27.43 -4.85
C ILE A 12 -4.16 -27.69 -3.48
N ASP A 13 -2.84 -27.82 -3.41
CA ASP A 13 -2.13 -28.06 -2.15
C ASP A 13 -1.90 -26.81 -1.33
N PHE A 14 -1.65 -25.70 -1.98
CA PHE A 14 -1.28 -24.46 -1.32
C PHE A 14 -1.89 -23.25 -2.01
N PHE A 15 -2.59 -22.43 -1.25
CA PHE A 15 -3.22 -21.21 -1.76
C PHE A 15 -2.78 -20.00 -0.93
N VAL A 16 -2.19 -19.00 -1.62
CA VAL A 16 -1.78 -17.72 -1.03
C VAL A 16 -2.55 -16.60 -1.72
N HIS A 17 -3.08 -15.69 -0.93
CA HIS A 17 -3.86 -14.56 -1.42
C HIS A 17 -3.32 -13.23 -0.89
N GLY A 18 -3.05 -12.29 -1.79
CA GLY A 18 -2.80 -10.88 -1.48
C GLY A 18 -4.09 -10.08 -1.59
N THR A 19 -4.29 -9.09 -0.72
CA THR A 19 -5.50 -8.27 -0.74
C THR A 19 -5.21 -6.80 -0.43
N THR A 20 -5.84 -5.90 -1.17
CA THR A 20 -5.83 -4.44 -0.90
C THR A 20 -7.09 -3.98 -0.17
N THR A 21 -7.94 -4.90 0.29
CA THR A 21 -9.23 -4.58 0.92
C THR A 21 -9.06 -3.65 2.13
N GLY A 22 -8.11 -3.95 3.02
CA GLY A 22 -7.81 -3.11 4.18
C GLY A 22 -7.26 -1.75 3.80
N LEU A 23 -6.34 -1.69 2.84
CA LEU A 23 -5.78 -0.45 2.32
C LEU A 23 -6.85 0.45 1.71
N ASN A 24 -7.70 -0.10 0.85
CA ASN A 24 -8.77 0.66 0.21
C ASN A 24 -9.78 1.20 1.25
N ALA A 25 -10.18 0.37 2.22
CA ALA A 25 -11.06 0.82 3.31
C ALA A 25 -10.47 1.98 4.11
N PHE A 26 -9.16 1.95 4.36
CA PHE A 26 -8.44 3.01 5.04
C PHE A 26 -8.39 4.30 4.19
N LEU A 27 -7.98 4.20 2.92
CA LEU A 27 -7.84 5.36 2.01
C LEU A 27 -9.19 6.03 1.72
N GLU A 28 -10.24 5.24 1.54
CA GLU A 28 -11.60 5.73 1.29
C GLU A 28 -12.33 6.19 2.55
N ARG A 29 -11.69 6.08 3.72
CA ARG A 29 -12.30 6.40 5.03
C ARG A 29 -13.62 5.65 5.29
N LYS A 30 -13.69 4.39 4.87
CA LYS A 30 -14.84 3.50 5.03
C LYS A 30 -14.60 2.38 6.05
N GLY A 31 -13.86 2.66 7.12
CA GLY A 31 -13.58 1.70 8.19
C GLY A 31 -14.64 1.70 9.29
N ALA A 32 -14.35 0.94 10.34
CA ALA A 32 -15.16 0.78 11.52
C ALA A 32 -15.23 2.06 12.38
N ASN A 33 -16.31 2.23 13.12
CA ASN A 33 -16.39 3.20 14.20
C ASN A 33 -15.63 2.65 15.42
N VAL A 34 -14.52 3.27 15.79
CA VAL A 34 -13.57 2.75 16.78
C VAL A 34 -13.59 3.59 18.06
N ALA A 35 -13.61 2.92 19.23
CA ALA A 35 -13.29 3.55 20.51
C ALA A 35 -11.84 3.24 20.92
N ILE A 36 -11.13 4.24 21.44
CA ILE A 36 -9.81 4.06 22.06
C ILE A 36 -9.95 4.07 23.57
N VAL A 37 -9.31 3.13 24.25
CA VAL A 37 -9.18 3.08 25.70
C VAL A 37 -7.71 3.25 26.06
N THR A 38 -7.39 4.25 26.89
CA THR A 38 -6.02 4.59 27.27
C THR A 38 -5.87 4.83 28.77
N THR A 39 -4.64 4.94 29.24
CA THR A 39 -4.30 5.31 30.62
C THR A 39 -4.83 6.71 30.97
N LYS A 40 -5.39 6.89 32.16
CA LYS A 40 -5.87 8.18 32.64
C LYS A 40 -4.76 9.26 32.58
N GLY A 41 -5.09 10.40 31.98
CA GLY A 41 -4.19 11.53 31.74
C GLY A 41 -3.51 11.50 30.35
N PHE A 42 -3.80 10.49 29.52
CA PHE A 42 -3.20 10.32 28.17
C PHE A 42 -4.20 10.37 27.03
N ARG A 43 -5.41 10.83 27.28
CA ARG A 43 -6.49 10.95 26.32
C ARG A 43 -6.11 11.71 25.04
N ASP A 44 -5.23 12.69 25.18
CA ASP A 44 -4.90 13.62 24.11
C ASP A 44 -3.73 13.17 23.23
N VAL A 45 -3.04 12.08 23.57
CA VAL A 45 -1.87 11.59 22.84
C VAL A 45 -2.18 11.35 21.36
N TYR A 46 -3.31 10.72 21.06
CA TYR A 46 -3.70 10.41 19.67
C TYR A 46 -4.07 11.67 18.87
N GLU A 47 -4.75 12.62 19.50
CA GLU A 47 -5.13 13.92 18.89
C GLU A 47 -3.92 14.83 18.68
N LEU A 48 -3.01 14.92 19.66
CA LEU A 48 -1.83 15.77 19.60
C LEU A 48 -0.80 15.26 18.61
N ALA A 49 -0.70 13.94 18.44
CA ALA A 49 0.35 13.30 17.66
C ALA A 49 1.76 13.73 18.12
N ARG A 50 2.69 13.97 17.19
CA ARG A 50 4.06 14.42 17.50
C ARG A 50 4.21 15.95 17.59
N GLY A 51 3.25 16.70 17.09
CA GLY A 51 3.36 18.17 17.03
C GLY A 51 4.40 18.69 16.04
N ASP A 52 5.08 17.81 15.31
CA ASP A 52 6.01 18.14 14.25
C ASP A 52 5.27 18.51 12.95
N ARG A 53 5.99 19.16 12.06
CA ARG A 53 5.53 19.47 10.72
C ARG A 53 6.50 18.85 9.72
N PRO A 54 6.07 17.89 8.91
CA PRO A 54 6.91 17.30 7.86
C PRO A 54 7.50 18.34 6.91
N GLU A 55 6.72 19.39 6.61
CA GLU A 55 7.14 20.55 5.84
C GLU A 55 7.10 21.82 6.70
N MET A 56 8.23 22.16 7.29
CA MET A 56 8.37 23.24 8.28
C MET A 56 7.90 24.60 7.76
N TYR A 57 8.05 24.88 6.46
CA TYR A 57 7.72 26.15 5.81
C TYR A 57 6.35 26.18 5.13
N ASP A 58 5.60 25.06 5.14
CA ASP A 58 4.24 25.05 4.61
C ASP A 58 3.30 25.75 5.61
N ARG A 59 2.85 26.94 5.26
CA ARG A 59 1.89 27.72 6.05
C ARG A 59 0.49 27.11 6.08
N PHE A 60 0.18 26.28 5.12
CA PHE A 60 -1.14 25.66 4.95
C PHE A 60 -1.16 24.19 5.39
N TYR A 61 -0.06 23.72 5.99
CA TYR A 61 -0.01 22.34 6.50
C TYR A 61 -1.17 22.08 7.47
N LYS A 62 -1.90 21.02 7.18
CA LYS A 62 -2.96 20.49 8.04
C LYS A 62 -2.59 19.05 8.42
N LYS A 63 -2.67 18.76 9.71
CA LYS A 63 -2.55 17.39 10.17
C LYS A 63 -3.63 16.51 9.52
N PRO A 64 -3.34 15.22 9.30
CA PRO A 64 -4.36 14.28 8.90
C PRO A 64 -5.53 14.29 9.89
N VAL A 65 -6.76 14.23 9.37
CA VAL A 65 -7.94 14.11 10.22
C VAL A 65 -7.86 12.77 10.95
N PRO A 66 -7.88 12.73 12.30
CA PRO A 66 -7.81 11.50 13.07
C PRO A 66 -8.89 10.49 12.65
N LEU A 67 -8.59 9.19 12.72
CA LEU A 67 -9.58 8.14 12.51
C LEU A 67 -10.58 8.06 13.66
N VAL A 68 -10.13 8.40 14.85
CA VAL A 68 -10.93 8.42 16.09
C VAL A 68 -10.86 9.81 16.67
N LEU A 69 -12.00 10.41 16.93
CA LEU A 69 -12.09 11.74 17.50
C LEU A 69 -11.83 11.69 19.02
N ARG A 70 -11.35 12.80 19.59
CA ARG A 70 -11.09 12.92 21.02
C ARG A 70 -12.25 12.49 21.93
N LYS A 71 -13.49 12.73 21.51
CA LYS A 71 -14.69 12.33 22.26
C LYS A 71 -14.83 10.81 22.42
N ASP A 72 -14.26 10.05 21.47
CA ASP A 72 -14.33 8.59 21.37
C ASP A 72 -13.07 7.93 21.99
N VAL A 73 -12.25 8.72 22.71
CA VAL A 73 -11.11 8.26 23.52
C VAL A 73 -11.51 8.23 24.99
N TYR A 74 -11.46 7.06 25.60
CA TYR A 74 -11.83 6.78 26.98
C TYR A 74 -10.61 6.52 27.84
N GLU A 75 -10.68 6.81 29.11
CA GLU A 75 -9.58 6.66 30.06
C GLU A 75 -9.93 5.68 31.16
N ILE A 76 -8.99 4.78 31.48
CA ILE A 76 -9.07 3.89 32.63
C ILE A 76 -7.95 4.20 33.63
N LYS A 77 -8.22 3.95 34.90
CA LYS A 77 -7.26 4.23 35.98
C LYS A 77 -6.30 3.06 36.10
N GLU A 78 -5.06 3.28 35.75
CA GLU A 78 -3.93 2.37 35.91
C GLU A 78 -2.63 3.14 35.67
N ARG A 79 -1.48 2.60 36.04
CA ARG A 79 -0.18 3.14 35.66
C ARG A 79 0.92 2.10 35.78
N GLN A 80 1.71 1.99 34.72
CA GLN A 80 2.96 1.24 34.71
C GLN A 80 4.14 2.18 34.45
N SER A 81 5.30 1.88 35.03
CA SER A 81 6.55 2.60 34.79
C SER A 81 7.24 2.12 33.51
N PHE A 82 8.26 2.84 33.09
CA PHE A 82 9.06 2.51 31.92
C PHE A 82 9.84 1.19 32.04
N ASP A 83 10.04 0.68 33.25
CA ASP A 83 10.68 -0.63 33.53
C ASP A 83 9.64 -1.76 33.75
N GLY A 84 8.36 -1.49 33.48
CA GLY A 84 7.27 -2.47 33.57
C GLY A 84 6.71 -2.70 34.96
N LYS A 85 7.17 -1.96 35.99
CA LYS A 85 6.60 -2.08 37.34
C LYS A 85 5.25 -1.39 37.42
N VAL A 86 4.31 -2.00 38.13
CA VAL A 86 3.01 -1.42 38.41
C VAL A 86 3.15 -0.29 39.44
N ILE A 87 2.83 0.95 39.04
CA ILE A 87 2.76 2.13 39.92
C ILE A 87 1.36 2.25 40.52
N THR A 88 0.35 2.10 39.68
CA THR A 88 -1.07 2.08 40.07
C THR A 88 -1.70 0.82 39.49
N PRO A 89 -2.27 -0.05 40.31
CA PRO A 89 -3.00 -1.24 39.83
C PRO A 89 -4.16 -0.86 38.92
N LEU A 90 -4.56 -1.80 38.07
CA LEU A 90 -5.72 -1.63 37.22
C LEU A 90 -6.99 -1.49 38.07
N ASP A 91 -7.69 -0.37 37.94
CA ASP A 91 -8.98 -0.13 38.59
C ASP A 91 -10.10 -0.78 37.77
N ILE A 92 -10.55 -1.94 38.23
CA ILE A 92 -11.56 -2.76 37.57
C ILE A 92 -12.89 -2.00 37.39
N GLU A 93 -13.30 -1.19 38.38
CA GLU A 93 -14.54 -0.39 38.29
C GLU A 93 -14.42 0.61 37.12
N SER A 94 -13.30 1.29 36.97
CA SER A 94 -13.09 2.21 35.85
C SER A 94 -13.14 1.53 34.50
N VAL A 95 -12.65 0.28 34.39
CA VAL A 95 -12.74 -0.54 33.15
C VAL A 95 -14.20 -0.89 32.84
N GLN A 96 -14.94 -1.32 33.86
CA GLN A 96 -16.35 -1.70 33.70
C GLN A 96 -17.23 -0.48 33.31
N GLU A 97 -17.02 0.67 33.95
CA GLU A 97 -17.70 1.91 33.58
C GLU A 97 -17.48 2.29 32.12
N VAL A 98 -16.21 2.23 31.68
CA VAL A 98 -15.85 2.53 30.28
C VAL A 98 -16.47 1.51 29.33
N ALA A 99 -16.44 0.22 29.66
CA ALA A 99 -17.07 -0.82 28.84
C ALA A 99 -18.58 -0.59 28.66
N MET A 100 -19.27 -0.17 29.71
CA MET A 100 -20.71 0.14 29.62
C MET A 100 -20.99 1.37 28.76
N LYS A 101 -20.18 2.45 28.90
CA LYS A 101 -20.30 3.63 28.02
C LYS A 101 -20.07 3.28 26.54
N ILE A 102 -19.06 2.47 26.25
CA ILE A 102 -18.76 2.00 24.90
C ILE A 102 -19.92 1.18 24.33
N LYS A 103 -20.53 0.33 25.16
CA LYS A 103 -21.70 -0.47 24.79
C LYS A 103 -22.92 0.39 24.43
N GLU A 104 -23.17 1.45 25.20
CA GLU A 104 -24.28 2.38 24.98
C GLU A 104 -24.16 3.15 23.67
N VAL A 105 -22.92 3.57 23.30
CA VAL A 105 -22.66 4.31 22.07
C VAL A 105 -22.72 3.40 20.84
N GLY A 106 -22.34 2.13 20.96
CA GLY A 106 -22.41 1.14 19.88
C GLY A 106 -21.29 1.28 18.86
N TYR A 107 -20.03 1.12 19.32
CA TYR A 107 -18.85 1.07 18.43
C TYR A 107 -18.72 -0.30 17.75
N ASP A 108 -18.07 -0.30 16.57
CA ASP A 108 -17.80 -1.52 15.81
C ASP A 108 -16.54 -2.25 16.27
N SER A 109 -15.61 -1.52 16.89
CA SER A 109 -14.32 -2.07 17.35
C SER A 109 -13.74 -1.23 18.49
N ILE A 110 -12.87 -1.84 19.30
CA ILE A 110 -12.21 -1.20 20.45
C ILE A 110 -10.70 -1.39 20.33
N VAL A 111 -9.95 -0.33 20.67
CA VAL A 111 -8.50 -0.38 20.88
C VAL A 111 -8.21 -0.16 22.35
N ILE A 112 -7.38 -0.99 22.96
CA ILE A 112 -6.79 -0.75 24.26
C ILE A 112 -5.30 -0.46 24.06
N CYS A 113 -4.88 0.77 24.36
CA CYS A 113 -3.49 1.20 24.29
C CYS A 113 -3.09 1.91 25.57
N LEU A 114 -2.47 1.17 26.47
CA LEU A 114 -2.03 1.67 27.77
C LEU A 114 -0.56 2.06 27.74
N ILE A 115 -0.19 2.99 28.61
CA ILE A 115 1.19 3.48 28.72
C ILE A 115 2.11 2.36 29.19
N ASN A 116 3.24 2.19 28.48
CA ASN A 116 4.27 1.17 28.75
C ASN A 116 3.81 -0.29 28.60
N SER A 117 2.62 -0.56 28.02
CA SER A 117 2.12 -1.92 27.80
C SER A 117 3.00 -2.76 26.85
N TYR A 118 3.88 -2.14 26.08
CA TYR A 118 4.86 -2.86 25.25
C TYR A 118 5.91 -3.61 26.07
N ILE A 119 6.18 -3.18 27.31
CA ILE A 119 7.06 -3.87 28.26
C ILE A 119 6.25 -4.88 29.09
N ASN A 120 5.19 -4.38 29.77
CA ASN A 120 4.32 -5.21 30.59
C ASN A 120 2.87 -5.11 30.09
N PRO A 121 2.36 -6.15 29.42
CA PRO A 121 1.02 -6.13 28.83
C PRO A 121 -0.10 -6.52 29.77
N GLU A 122 0.18 -6.85 31.03
CA GLU A 122 -0.80 -7.44 31.96
C GLU A 122 -2.09 -6.62 32.08
N HIS A 123 -2.00 -5.29 32.22
CA HIS A 123 -3.18 -4.43 32.33
C HIS A 123 -4.02 -4.40 31.03
N GLU A 124 -3.40 -4.42 29.84
CA GLU A 124 -4.15 -4.55 28.57
C GLU A 124 -4.86 -5.90 28.47
N ILE A 125 -4.19 -6.99 28.87
CA ILE A 125 -4.74 -8.33 28.85
C ILE A 125 -5.93 -8.44 29.83
N GLU A 126 -5.78 -7.94 31.05
CA GLU A 126 -6.83 -7.97 32.06
C GLU A 126 -8.03 -7.10 31.66
N ALA A 127 -7.80 -5.87 31.23
CA ALA A 127 -8.85 -5.01 30.70
C ALA A 127 -9.58 -5.66 29.53
N THR A 128 -8.86 -6.27 28.57
CA THR A 128 -9.46 -7.00 27.45
C THR A 128 -10.36 -8.14 27.89
N LYS A 129 -9.98 -8.92 28.91
CA LYS A 129 -10.84 -9.97 29.45
C LYS A 129 -12.17 -9.40 29.98
N ILE A 130 -12.11 -8.26 30.67
CA ILE A 130 -13.30 -7.59 31.20
C ILE A 130 -14.20 -7.09 30.06
N PHE A 131 -13.61 -6.44 29.04
CA PHE A 131 -14.35 -6.00 27.85
C PHE A 131 -15.03 -7.17 27.13
N LYS A 132 -14.30 -8.26 26.86
CA LYS A 132 -14.84 -9.46 26.21
C LYS A 132 -15.99 -10.10 27.02
N ASN A 133 -15.93 -10.06 28.33
CA ASN A 133 -17.03 -10.57 29.17
C ASN A 133 -18.28 -9.68 29.14
N LEU A 134 -18.13 -8.36 29.14
CA LEU A 134 -19.25 -7.42 29.18
C LEU A 134 -19.86 -7.12 27.80
N ILE A 135 -19.03 -7.12 26.78
CA ILE A 135 -19.41 -6.78 25.40
C ILE A 135 -18.78 -7.75 24.38
N PRO A 136 -19.10 -9.04 24.43
CA PRO A 136 -18.42 -10.10 23.66
C PRO A 136 -18.52 -9.97 22.13
N LYS A 137 -19.46 -9.16 21.64
CA LYS A 137 -19.69 -8.98 20.19
C LYS A 137 -18.75 -7.95 19.54
N ILE A 138 -18.13 -7.08 20.35
CA ILE A 138 -17.25 -6.04 19.83
C ILE A 138 -15.80 -6.53 19.89
N PRO A 139 -15.07 -6.61 18.77
CA PRO A 139 -13.68 -7.01 18.75
C PRO A 139 -12.81 -5.98 19.48
N VAL A 140 -11.81 -6.48 20.23
CA VAL A 140 -10.86 -5.68 20.99
C VAL A 140 -9.46 -5.93 20.45
N THR A 141 -8.78 -4.88 20.03
CA THR A 141 -7.38 -4.87 19.64
C THR A 141 -6.54 -4.39 20.82
N MET A 142 -5.59 -5.21 21.26
CA MET A 142 -4.56 -4.82 22.24
C MET A 142 -3.35 -4.22 21.51
N SER A 143 -2.85 -3.07 21.96
CA SER A 143 -1.77 -2.37 21.27
C SER A 143 -0.47 -3.17 21.27
N HIS A 144 -0.12 -3.82 22.39
CA HIS A 144 1.10 -4.62 22.51
C HIS A 144 1.11 -5.87 21.62
N ASP A 145 -0.06 -6.37 21.22
CA ASP A 145 -0.19 -7.55 20.36
C ASP A 145 -0.02 -7.22 18.87
N VAL A 146 -0.27 -5.97 18.51
CA VAL A 146 -0.13 -5.45 17.14
C VAL A 146 1.23 -4.80 16.93
N ALA A 147 1.69 -3.99 17.90
CA ALA A 147 2.96 -3.28 17.84
C ALA A 147 3.60 -3.27 19.23
N ARG A 148 4.55 -4.19 19.47
CA ARG A 148 5.26 -4.27 20.76
C ARG A 148 6.47 -3.33 20.79
N GLU A 149 6.18 -2.04 20.57
CA GLU A 149 7.17 -0.98 20.43
C GLU A 149 6.88 0.16 21.41
N TRP A 150 7.93 0.85 21.84
CA TRP A 150 7.79 2.12 22.58
C TRP A 150 7.16 3.19 21.66
N ARG A 151 6.86 4.39 22.14
CA ARG A 151 6.18 5.50 21.45
C ARG A 151 4.66 5.29 21.38
N GLU A 152 3.99 5.93 22.32
CA GLU A 152 2.54 5.78 22.53
C GLU A 152 1.71 6.21 21.32
N TYR A 153 2.09 7.30 20.63
CA TYR A 153 1.33 7.79 19.49
C TYR A 153 1.37 6.78 18.33
N GLU A 154 2.57 6.36 17.94
CA GLU A 154 2.75 5.42 16.82
C GLU A 154 2.10 4.06 17.12
N ARG A 155 2.22 3.57 18.36
CA ARG A 155 1.56 2.33 18.78
C ARG A 155 0.04 2.48 18.77
N THR A 156 -0.51 3.59 19.29
CA THR A 156 -1.93 3.88 19.24
C THR A 156 -2.42 3.99 17.80
N SER A 157 -1.68 4.68 16.93
CA SER A 157 -2.01 4.81 15.51
C SER A 157 -2.09 3.44 14.83
N THR A 158 -1.08 2.60 15.04
CA THR A 158 -1.01 1.25 14.45
C THR A 158 -2.17 0.38 14.92
N ALA A 159 -2.44 0.34 16.23
CA ALA A 159 -3.55 -0.42 16.79
C ALA A 159 -4.92 0.12 16.32
N THR A 160 -5.05 1.44 16.19
CA THR A 160 -6.28 2.08 15.69
C THR A 160 -6.54 1.73 14.24
N ILE A 161 -5.51 1.77 13.37
CA ILE A 161 -5.67 1.34 11.97
C ILE A 161 -6.05 -0.13 11.90
N ASN A 162 -5.42 -1.00 12.72
CA ASN A 162 -5.81 -2.41 12.79
C ASN A 162 -7.30 -2.57 13.12
N ALA A 163 -7.76 -1.95 14.20
CA ALA A 163 -9.16 -2.01 14.63
C ALA A 163 -10.13 -1.41 13.61
N TYR A 164 -9.71 -0.35 12.92
CA TYR A 164 -10.49 0.35 11.90
C TYR A 164 -10.79 -0.51 10.66
N ILE A 165 -9.81 -1.33 10.23
CA ILE A 165 -9.96 -2.18 9.04
C ILE A 165 -10.41 -3.61 9.36
N ALA A 166 -10.28 -4.06 10.62
CA ALA A 166 -10.50 -5.45 11.00
C ALA A 166 -11.89 -6.02 10.62
N PRO A 167 -13.01 -5.34 10.86
CA PRO A 167 -14.33 -5.89 10.50
C PRO A 167 -14.48 -6.11 8.99
N ILE A 168 -13.91 -5.20 8.18
CA ILE A 168 -14.01 -5.25 6.72
C ILE A 168 -13.16 -6.40 6.16
N VAL A 169 -11.91 -6.50 6.62
CA VAL A 169 -11.01 -7.58 6.20
C VAL A 169 -11.52 -8.93 6.66
N LYS A 170 -12.07 -9.01 7.88
CA LYS A 170 -12.69 -10.23 8.38
C LYS A 170 -13.85 -10.68 7.50
N ASN A 171 -14.79 -9.80 7.20
CA ASN A 171 -15.94 -10.12 6.35
C ASN A 171 -15.51 -10.57 4.95
N TYR A 172 -14.48 -9.93 4.40
CA TYR A 172 -13.90 -10.30 3.12
C TYR A 172 -13.29 -11.72 3.15
N LEU A 173 -12.48 -12.02 4.18
CA LEU A 173 -11.84 -13.32 4.32
C LEU A 173 -12.84 -14.44 4.63
N ASP A 174 -13.86 -14.18 5.45
CA ASP A 174 -14.94 -15.13 5.71
C ASP A 174 -15.72 -15.47 4.42
N LEU A 175 -15.93 -14.48 3.55
CA LEU A 175 -16.53 -14.70 2.24
C LEU A 175 -15.62 -15.50 1.31
N LEU A 176 -14.32 -15.20 1.30
CA LEU A 176 -13.32 -15.93 0.52
C LEU A 176 -13.27 -17.40 0.93
N GLU A 177 -13.16 -17.67 2.24
CA GLU A 177 -13.14 -19.04 2.77
C GLU A 177 -14.37 -19.83 2.36
N ARG A 178 -15.56 -19.24 2.51
CA ARG A 178 -16.81 -19.88 2.12
C ARG A 178 -16.82 -20.22 0.62
N LYS A 179 -16.43 -19.28 -0.24
CA LYS A 179 -16.36 -19.51 -1.70
C LYS A 179 -15.33 -20.58 -2.08
N MET A 180 -14.21 -20.63 -1.38
CA MET A 180 -13.20 -21.67 -1.60
C MET A 180 -13.71 -23.05 -1.17
N GLN A 181 -14.44 -23.11 -0.04
CA GLN A 181 -15.09 -24.35 0.42
C GLN A 181 -16.16 -24.85 -0.57
N GLU A 182 -16.96 -23.92 -1.16
CA GLU A 182 -17.94 -24.25 -2.21
C GLU A 182 -17.29 -24.87 -3.46
N LYS A 183 -15.98 -24.64 -3.65
CA LYS A 183 -15.16 -25.23 -4.73
C LYS A 183 -14.28 -26.40 -4.23
N ASN A 184 -14.65 -27.03 -3.12
CA ASN A 184 -13.94 -28.17 -2.51
C ASN A 184 -12.53 -27.88 -1.98
N PHE A 185 -12.15 -26.62 -1.75
CA PHE A 185 -10.90 -26.29 -1.07
C PHE A 185 -11.11 -26.29 0.45
N HIS A 186 -10.58 -27.29 1.12
CA HIS A 186 -10.72 -27.46 2.57
C HIS A 186 -9.41 -27.28 3.35
N LYS A 187 -8.35 -26.83 2.67
CA LYS A 187 -7.05 -26.55 3.27
C LYS A 187 -6.98 -25.10 3.81
N THR A 188 -5.93 -24.82 4.56
CA THR A 188 -5.71 -23.47 5.11
C THR A 188 -5.44 -22.46 4.01
N ILE A 189 -6.17 -21.35 4.03
CA ILE A 189 -5.89 -20.19 3.17
C ILE A 189 -4.78 -19.36 3.83
N HIS A 190 -3.75 -19.06 3.07
CA HIS A 190 -2.66 -18.19 3.49
C HIS A 190 -2.83 -16.80 2.90
N ILE A 191 -2.55 -15.80 3.71
CA ILE A 191 -2.62 -14.39 3.32
C ILE A 191 -1.21 -13.81 3.34
N MET A 192 -0.86 -13.11 2.27
CA MET A 192 0.44 -12.44 2.16
C MET A 192 0.51 -11.25 3.12
N GLN A 193 1.63 -11.13 3.80
CA GLN A 193 1.94 -10.01 4.68
C GLN A 193 2.68 -8.89 3.95
N SER A 194 2.60 -7.68 4.49
CA SER A 194 3.30 -6.49 3.99
C SER A 194 4.84 -6.58 4.11
N ASN A 195 5.36 -7.50 4.91
CA ASN A 195 6.80 -7.78 5.04
C ASN A 195 7.29 -8.88 4.09
N GLY A 196 6.37 -9.49 3.34
CA GLY A 196 6.64 -10.58 2.43
C GLY A 196 6.52 -11.98 2.99
N GLY A 197 6.21 -12.12 4.25
CA GLY A 197 5.81 -13.39 4.83
C GLY A 197 4.38 -13.78 4.45
N ILE A 198 3.96 -14.92 4.95
CA ILE A 198 2.59 -15.40 4.88
C ILE A 198 2.05 -15.68 6.28
N MET A 199 0.75 -15.58 6.45
CA MET A 199 0.05 -15.94 7.67
C MET A 199 -1.27 -16.64 7.32
N THR A 200 -1.86 -17.35 8.27
CA THR A 200 -3.18 -17.95 8.05
C THR A 200 -4.26 -16.89 7.98
N SER A 201 -5.37 -17.18 7.31
CA SER A 201 -6.53 -16.29 7.25
C SER A 201 -7.05 -15.91 8.64
N GLU A 202 -7.00 -16.81 9.62
CA GLU A 202 -7.40 -16.54 11.00
C GLU A 202 -6.57 -15.42 11.63
N VAL A 203 -5.23 -15.48 11.50
CA VAL A 203 -4.34 -14.42 11.99
C VAL A 203 -4.57 -13.11 11.24
N ALA A 204 -4.85 -13.18 9.92
CA ALA A 204 -5.13 -12.00 9.11
C ALA A 204 -6.44 -11.30 9.51
N LYS A 205 -7.45 -12.04 9.97
CA LYS A 205 -8.71 -11.49 10.52
C LYS A 205 -8.49 -10.72 11.81
N GLU A 206 -7.56 -11.18 12.66
CA GLU A 206 -7.23 -10.53 13.94
C GLU A 206 -6.26 -9.35 13.77
N LYS A 207 -5.26 -9.51 12.88
CA LYS A 207 -4.16 -8.56 12.67
C LYS A 207 -4.07 -8.11 11.20
N PRO A 208 -5.16 -7.53 10.64
CA PRO A 208 -5.19 -7.13 9.24
C PRO A 208 -4.20 -6.02 8.88
N ILE A 209 -3.66 -5.30 9.85
CA ILE A 209 -2.60 -4.30 9.64
C ILE A 209 -1.41 -4.88 8.87
N PHE A 210 -1.10 -6.14 9.07
CA PHE A 210 0.00 -6.81 8.38
C PHE A 210 -0.29 -7.10 6.90
N THR A 211 -1.51 -6.88 6.41
CA THR A 211 -1.90 -7.10 5.00
C THR A 211 -1.94 -5.82 4.17
N LEU A 212 -1.77 -4.63 4.77
CA LEU A 212 -2.04 -3.33 4.12
C LEU A 212 -1.31 -3.14 2.79
N MET A 213 -0.05 -3.59 2.69
CA MET A 213 0.79 -3.43 1.50
C MET A 213 1.08 -4.76 0.79
N SER A 214 0.27 -5.80 1.01
CA SER A 214 0.51 -7.14 0.47
C SER A 214 0.48 -7.23 -1.06
N GLY A 215 -0.24 -6.36 -1.76
CA GLY A 215 -0.30 -6.34 -3.22
C GLY A 215 1.07 -6.02 -3.85
N PRO A 216 1.64 -4.82 -3.61
CA PRO A 216 2.96 -4.46 -4.16
C PRO A 216 4.10 -5.36 -3.67
N VAL A 217 3.93 -5.98 -2.51
CA VAL A 217 4.93 -6.88 -1.92
C VAL A 217 5.07 -8.19 -2.70
N GLY A 218 4.02 -8.67 -3.35
CA GLY A 218 4.08 -9.87 -4.20
C GLY A 218 5.19 -9.77 -5.24
N GLY A 219 5.22 -8.68 -6.01
CA GLY A 219 6.28 -8.40 -6.99
C GLY A 219 7.66 -8.20 -6.34
N ALA A 220 7.70 -7.63 -5.12
CA ALA A 220 8.97 -7.48 -4.41
C ALA A 220 9.58 -8.82 -3.98
N ILE A 221 8.75 -9.80 -3.63
CA ILE A 221 9.18 -11.13 -3.19
C ILE A 221 9.51 -12.04 -4.36
N GLY A 222 8.80 -11.92 -5.48
CA GLY A 222 9.15 -12.64 -6.70
C GLY A 222 10.62 -12.46 -7.10
N LYS A 223 11.25 -11.32 -6.74
CA LYS A 223 12.69 -11.08 -6.94
C LYS A 223 13.60 -12.01 -6.14
N ASN A 224 13.15 -12.55 -4.99
CA ASN A 224 13.95 -13.54 -4.25
C ASN A 224 14.16 -14.81 -5.07
N SER A 225 13.14 -15.26 -5.80
CA SER A 225 13.26 -16.40 -6.71
C SER A 225 14.27 -16.12 -7.84
N LEU A 226 14.30 -14.88 -8.34
CA LEU A 226 15.29 -14.48 -9.36
C LEU A 226 16.70 -14.41 -8.76
N TYR A 227 16.87 -13.97 -7.52
CA TYR A 227 18.16 -14.03 -6.83
C TYR A 227 18.65 -15.47 -6.70
N GLU A 228 17.81 -16.38 -6.24
CA GLU A 228 18.16 -17.79 -6.08
C GLU A 228 18.52 -18.46 -7.41
N THR A 229 17.80 -18.09 -8.49
CA THR A 229 17.96 -18.70 -9.81
C THR A 229 19.11 -18.08 -10.62
N LEU A 230 19.24 -16.76 -10.61
CA LEU A 230 20.16 -16.00 -11.46
C LEU A 230 21.38 -15.47 -10.74
N GLY A 231 21.40 -15.49 -9.40
CA GLY A 231 22.54 -15.06 -8.56
C GLY A 231 22.71 -13.55 -8.38
N TYR A 232 21.75 -12.72 -8.86
CA TYR A 232 21.81 -11.26 -8.68
C TYR A 232 21.36 -10.88 -7.27
N LYS A 233 22.29 -10.43 -6.43
CA LYS A 233 22.03 -10.03 -5.04
C LYS A 233 21.34 -8.70 -4.89
N ASN A 234 21.55 -7.79 -5.85
CA ASN A 234 21.02 -6.44 -5.84
C ASN A 234 20.06 -6.26 -7.01
N LEU A 235 18.78 -6.09 -6.72
CA LEU A 235 17.73 -5.95 -7.72
C LEU A 235 16.87 -4.73 -7.45
N ILE A 236 16.59 -3.96 -8.48
CA ILE A 236 15.56 -2.90 -8.48
C ILE A 236 14.38 -3.43 -9.28
N GLY A 237 13.28 -3.72 -8.57
CA GLY A 237 12.03 -4.07 -9.23
C GLY A 237 11.27 -2.82 -9.60
N ILE A 238 10.84 -2.74 -10.84
CA ILE A 238 9.98 -1.68 -11.36
C ILE A 238 8.66 -2.29 -11.85
N ASP A 239 7.56 -1.81 -11.29
CA ASP A 239 6.20 -2.15 -11.73
C ASP A 239 5.54 -0.90 -12.30
N MET A 240 5.17 -0.95 -13.57
CA MET A 240 4.45 0.13 -14.22
C MET A 240 3.11 -0.35 -14.73
N GLY A 241 2.07 0.15 -14.07
CA GLY A 241 0.69 -0.04 -14.49
C GLY A 241 0.14 1.14 -15.30
N GLY A 242 -1.18 1.26 -15.31
CA GLY A 242 -1.86 2.39 -15.98
C GLY A 242 -1.77 3.71 -15.21
N THR A 243 -1.57 3.69 -13.90
CA THR A 243 -1.69 4.88 -13.03
C THR A 243 -0.41 5.21 -12.29
N SER A 244 0.31 4.20 -11.81
CA SER A 244 1.50 4.33 -10.96
C SER A 244 2.72 3.65 -11.55
N PHE A 245 3.86 4.05 -11.04
CA PHE A 245 5.15 3.40 -11.16
C PHE A 245 5.67 3.11 -9.76
N ASP A 246 5.83 1.84 -9.46
CA ASP A 246 6.22 1.34 -8.16
C ASP A 246 7.64 0.79 -8.21
N VAL A 247 8.47 1.18 -7.25
CA VAL A 247 9.87 0.75 -7.14
C VAL A 247 10.06 0.01 -5.83
N SER A 248 10.67 -1.15 -5.89
CA SER A 248 11.08 -1.93 -4.71
C SER A 248 12.49 -2.46 -4.89
N MET A 249 13.21 -2.68 -3.79
CA MET A 249 14.62 -3.10 -3.86
C MET A 249 14.86 -4.42 -3.12
N LEU A 250 15.79 -5.19 -3.67
CA LEU A 250 16.47 -6.30 -3.00
C LEU A 250 17.93 -5.87 -2.83
N ILE A 251 18.44 -5.88 -1.61
CA ILE A 251 19.81 -5.46 -1.27
C ILE A 251 20.48 -6.63 -0.58
N ASP A 252 21.61 -7.09 -1.11
CA ASP A 252 22.33 -8.27 -0.61
C ASP A 252 21.43 -9.51 -0.45
N GLY A 253 20.50 -9.72 -1.39
CA GLY A 253 19.58 -10.84 -1.39
C GLY A 253 18.42 -10.72 -0.38
N LYS A 254 18.22 -9.54 0.22
CA LYS A 254 17.14 -9.30 1.19
C LYS A 254 16.22 -8.18 0.74
N PRO A 255 14.90 -8.30 0.91
CA PRO A 255 13.98 -7.20 0.67
C PRO A 255 14.32 -5.98 1.53
N ASP A 256 14.22 -4.80 0.93
CA ASP A 256 14.35 -3.55 1.66
C ASP A 256 13.13 -3.37 2.57
N LEU A 257 13.33 -3.46 3.89
CA LEU A 257 12.26 -3.39 4.89
C LEU A 257 12.35 -2.10 5.70
N SER A 258 11.21 -1.52 6.00
CA SER A 258 11.06 -0.49 7.04
C SER A 258 10.27 -1.07 8.21
N THR A 259 10.68 -0.75 9.43
CA THR A 259 9.94 -1.09 10.66
C THR A 259 8.89 -0.04 11.02
N GLU A 260 9.02 1.16 10.44
CA GLU A 260 8.09 2.27 10.60
C GLU A 260 7.75 2.84 9.21
N THR A 261 6.47 2.95 8.90
CA THR A 261 5.97 3.49 7.64
C THR A 261 4.88 4.52 7.93
N TYR A 262 4.72 5.48 7.02
CA TYR A 262 3.64 6.46 7.09
C TYR A 262 2.64 6.21 5.95
N LEU A 263 1.37 6.09 6.30
CA LEU A 263 0.27 5.97 5.35
C LEU A 263 -0.71 7.13 5.58
N GLU A 264 -0.91 7.99 4.57
CA GLU A 264 -1.74 9.21 4.69
C GLU A 264 -1.37 10.08 5.92
N GLY A 265 -0.09 10.10 6.29
CA GLY A 265 0.44 10.84 7.43
C GLY A 265 0.24 10.17 8.79
N PHE A 266 -0.30 8.94 8.83
CA PHE A 266 -0.40 8.13 10.04
C PHE A 266 0.79 7.18 10.14
N PRO A 267 1.51 7.16 11.27
CA PRO A 267 2.59 6.21 11.48
C PRO A 267 2.05 4.79 11.73
N ILE A 268 2.74 3.83 11.17
CA ILE A 268 2.47 2.40 11.31
C ILE A 268 3.76 1.71 11.76
N LEU A 269 3.75 1.13 12.94
CA LEU A 269 4.83 0.29 13.50
C LEU A 269 4.61 -1.17 13.06
N SER A 270 4.89 -1.46 11.82
CA SER A 270 4.82 -2.81 11.27
C SER A 270 5.92 -2.97 10.23
N PRO A 271 6.66 -4.08 10.25
CA PRO A 271 7.62 -4.35 9.18
C PRO A 271 6.92 -4.44 7.82
N MET A 272 7.32 -3.59 6.89
CA MET A 272 6.79 -3.55 5.53
C MET A 272 7.92 -3.49 4.52
N VAL A 273 7.74 -4.14 3.38
CA VAL A 273 8.63 -3.96 2.24
C VAL A 273 8.47 -2.53 1.74
N ASN A 274 9.58 -1.82 1.58
CA ASN A 274 9.57 -0.49 1.03
C ASN A 274 9.18 -0.54 -0.45
N VAL A 275 8.02 0.04 -0.77
CA VAL A 275 7.57 0.28 -2.13
C VAL A 275 7.39 1.77 -2.29
N TYR A 276 8.13 2.32 -3.25
CA TYR A 276 8.13 3.75 -3.53
C TYR A 276 7.29 4.00 -4.77
N THR A 277 6.18 4.69 -4.61
CA THR A 277 5.20 4.93 -5.67
C THR A 277 5.25 6.36 -6.16
N ILE A 278 5.24 6.54 -7.48
CA ILE A 278 4.99 7.84 -8.11
C ILE A 278 3.83 7.75 -9.11
N GLY A 279 3.13 8.86 -9.30
CA GLY A 279 2.06 8.98 -10.29
C GLY A 279 2.62 9.07 -11.72
N SER A 280 3.24 7.99 -12.19
CA SER A 280 3.83 7.87 -13.53
C SER A 280 3.45 6.50 -14.11
N GLY A 281 2.33 6.41 -14.78
CA GLY A 281 1.84 5.19 -15.41
C GLY A 281 1.46 5.45 -16.89
N GLY A 282 0.98 4.43 -17.58
CA GLY A 282 0.57 4.53 -18.97
C GLY A 282 -0.52 5.60 -19.22
N GLY A 283 -1.42 5.79 -18.24
CA GLY A 283 -2.47 6.82 -18.29
C GLY A 283 -2.05 8.20 -17.82
N SER A 284 -0.77 8.43 -17.49
CA SER A 284 -0.29 9.76 -17.05
C SER A 284 -0.57 10.81 -18.10
N LEU A 285 -1.29 11.88 -17.67
CA LEU A 285 -1.73 12.94 -18.55
C LEU A 285 -0.58 13.84 -18.98
N VAL A 286 -0.58 14.19 -20.24
CA VAL A 286 0.31 15.18 -20.82
C VAL A 286 -0.32 16.57 -20.70
N THR A 287 0.40 17.51 -20.13
CA THR A 287 -0.06 18.91 -19.94
C THR A 287 1.04 19.89 -20.29
N LEU A 288 0.68 21.15 -20.49
CA LEU A 288 1.61 22.24 -20.77
C LEU A 288 1.64 23.23 -19.58
N LYS A 289 2.83 23.69 -19.24
CA LYS A 289 3.04 24.88 -18.42
C LYS A 289 3.81 25.93 -19.22
N GLY A 290 3.08 26.89 -19.79
CA GLY A 290 3.62 27.74 -20.87
C GLY A 290 3.93 26.88 -22.10
N LYS A 291 5.15 26.93 -22.61
CA LYS A 291 5.65 26.02 -23.68
C LYS A 291 6.34 24.76 -23.14
N GLY A 292 6.39 24.56 -21.82
CA GLY A 292 7.03 23.41 -21.21
C GLY A 292 6.09 22.20 -21.10
N LEU A 293 6.52 21.06 -21.64
CA LEU A 293 5.82 19.80 -21.58
C LEU A 293 5.90 19.20 -20.15
N ARG A 294 4.80 18.65 -19.67
CA ARG A 294 4.72 17.95 -18.38
C ARG A 294 3.96 16.64 -18.52
N VAL A 295 4.41 15.60 -17.82
CA VAL A 295 3.79 14.27 -17.79
C VAL A 295 3.46 13.91 -16.36
N GLY A 296 2.18 13.62 -16.09
CA GLY A 296 1.68 13.32 -14.76
C GLY A 296 1.67 14.52 -13.79
N PRO A 297 1.53 14.31 -12.47
CA PRO A 297 1.18 13.04 -11.81
C PRO A 297 -0.30 12.62 -12.00
N LYS A 298 -1.14 13.48 -12.60
CA LYS A 298 -2.55 13.13 -12.86
C LYS A 298 -2.64 12.04 -13.93
N SER A 299 -3.56 11.11 -13.75
CA SER A 299 -3.81 10.01 -14.68
C SER A 299 -5.23 10.09 -15.24
N ALA A 300 -5.40 9.66 -16.49
CA ALA A 300 -6.70 9.45 -17.11
C ALA A 300 -7.46 8.24 -16.51
N GLY A 301 -6.77 7.41 -15.73
CA GLY A 301 -7.32 6.16 -15.20
C GLY A 301 -7.66 5.15 -16.31
N SER A 302 -8.63 4.29 -16.04
CA SER A 302 -9.16 3.32 -17.01
C SER A 302 -10.46 3.78 -17.68
N ASN A 303 -11.12 4.80 -17.14
CA ASN A 303 -12.35 5.39 -17.64
C ASN A 303 -12.33 6.91 -17.36
N PRO A 304 -12.31 7.78 -18.39
CA PRO A 304 -12.34 7.45 -19.81
C PRO A 304 -11.04 6.79 -20.33
N GLY A 305 -9.91 6.91 -19.62
CA GLY A 305 -8.62 6.35 -20.00
C GLY A 305 -7.89 7.15 -21.09
N PRO A 306 -6.76 6.61 -21.61
CA PRO A 306 -6.05 7.12 -22.78
C PRO A 306 -6.97 7.38 -23.98
N ALA A 307 -6.63 8.33 -24.82
CA ALA A 307 -7.42 8.66 -26.01
C ALA A 307 -7.59 7.43 -26.92
N CYS A 308 -6.54 6.64 -27.07
CA CYS A 308 -6.53 5.43 -27.90
C CYS A 308 -7.46 4.32 -27.38
N TYR A 309 -8.00 4.39 -26.17
CA TYR A 309 -8.94 3.37 -25.69
C TYR A 309 -10.34 3.49 -26.26
N GLY A 310 -10.64 4.60 -26.96
CA GLY A 310 -11.96 4.81 -27.58
C GLY A 310 -13.12 4.97 -26.58
N LYS A 311 -12.83 5.22 -25.30
CA LYS A 311 -13.83 5.37 -24.22
C LYS A 311 -14.19 6.82 -23.89
N GLY A 312 -13.87 7.76 -24.80
CA GLY A 312 -14.15 9.19 -24.65
C GLY A 312 -13.01 9.99 -24.03
N GLY A 313 -11.84 9.41 -23.78
CA GLY A 313 -10.62 10.13 -23.43
C GLY A 313 -10.19 11.05 -24.59
N LYS A 314 -9.77 12.28 -24.25
CA LYS A 314 -9.35 13.28 -25.25
C LYS A 314 -7.94 13.82 -24.98
N GLN A 315 -7.45 13.68 -23.76
CA GLN A 315 -6.14 14.19 -23.39
C GLN A 315 -5.06 13.16 -23.74
N ALA A 316 -3.93 13.63 -24.23
CA ALA A 316 -2.77 12.80 -24.50
C ALA A 316 -2.22 12.16 -23.22
N THR A 317 -1.79 10.92 -23.32
CA THR A 317 -1.17 10.13 -22.25
C THR A 317 0.13 9.48 -22.71
N VAL A 318 0.85 8.88 -21.76
CA VAL A 318 2.05 8.06 -22.05
C VAL A 318 1.71 6.86 -22.95
N THR A 319 0.52 6.25 -22.79
CA THR A 319 0.06 5.16 -23.66
C THR A 319 -0.15 5.65 -25.11
N ASP A 320 -0.76 6.81 -25.28
CA ASP A 320 -0.95 7.40 -26.62
C ASP A 320 0.40 7.68 -27.29
N ALA A 321 1.38 8.21 -26.54
CA ALA A 321 2.73 8.46 -27.05
C ALA A 321 3.44 7.16 -27.47
N ASN A 322 3.36 6.10 -26.66
CA ASN A 322 3.91 4.79 -27.00
C ASN A 322 3.26 4.19 -28.26
N LEU A 323 1.94 4.37 -28.42
CA LEU A 323 1.21 3.91 -29.59
C LEU A 323 1.61 4.67 -30.85
N VAL A 324 1.69 6.00 -30.79
CA VAL A 324 2.12 6.87 -31.91
C VAL A 324 3.52 6.50 -32.39
N LEU A 325 4.43 6.16 -31.49
CA LEU A 325 5.79 5.75 -31.82
C LEU A 325 5.91 4.26 -32.19
N GLY A 326 4.81 3.52 -32.30
CA GLY A 326 4.78 2.13 -32.71
C GLY A 326 5.34 1.13 -31.69
N ARG A 327 5.46 1.54 -30.41
CA ARG A 327 5.93 0.65 -29.34
C ARG A 327 4.83 -0.30 -28.82
N ILE A 328 3.57 0.00 -29.14
CA ILE A 328 2.40 -0.82 -28.82
C ILE A 328 1.74 -1.21 -30.14
N ASP A 329 1.46 -2.51 -30.31
CA ASP A 329 0.66 -3.02 -31.43
C ASP A 329 -0.82 -2.74 -31.15
N ALA A 330 -1.44 -1.90 -31.99
CA ALA A 330 -2.83 -1.48 -31.87
C ALA A 330 -3.83 -2.64 -31.91
N ASN A 331 -3.50 -3.71 -32.64
CA ASN A 331 -4.39 -4.85 -32.85
C ASN A 331 -4.20 -5.97 -31.81
N ASN A 332 -3.08 -5.95 -31.07
CA ASN A 332 -2.74 -7.03 -30.13
C ASN A 332 -2.68 -6.56 -28.67
N PHE A 333 -3.31 -5.43 -28.34
CA PHE A 333 -3.35 -4.94 -26.99
C PHE A 333 -4.17 -5.87 -26.08
N LEU A 334 -3.67 -6.14 -24.87
CA LEU A 334 -4.24 -7.12 -23.95
C LEU A 334 -4.43 -8.53 -24.57
N GLY A 335 -3.49 -8.97 -25.42
CA GLY A 335 -3.60 -10.25 -26.11
C GLY A 335 -4.74 -10.29 -27.15
N GLY A 336 -5.01 -9.15 -27.80
CA GLY A 336 -6.05 -9.02 -28.82
C GLY A 336 -7.47 -8.80 -28.28
N ARG A 337 -7.63 -8.68 -26.95
CA ARG A 337 -8.94 -8.42 -26.33
C ARG A 337 -9.44 -7.00 -26.52
N MET A 338 -8.56 -6.07 -26.91
CA MET A 338 -8.87 -4.67 -27.14
C MET A 338 -8.04 -4.16 -28.32
N SER A 339 -8.71 -3.54 -29.27
CA SER A 339 -8.05 -2.77 -30.35
C SER A 339 -7.93 -1.31 -29.93
N LEU A 340 -6.79 -0.70 -30.23
CA LEU A 340 -6.51 0.69 -29.91
C LEU A 340 -6.76 1.59 -31.12
N ASP A 341 -7.33 2.77 -30.88
CA ASP A 341 -7.59 3.81 -31.89
C ASP A 341 -6.32 4.66 -32.08
N VAL A 342 -5.57 4.38 -33.14
CA VAL A 342 -4.34 5.09 -33.50
C VAL A 342 -4.62 6.55 -33.85
N ASP A 343 -5.72 6.82 -34.58
CA ASP A 343 -6.08 8.19 -35.01
C ASP A 343 -6.43 9.04 -33.77
N ALA A 344 -7.13 8.49 -32.80
CA ALA A 344 -7.41 9.19 -31.55
C ALA A 344 -6.12 9.54 -30.79
N ALA A 345 -5.14 8.63 -30.72
CA ALA A 345 -3.84 8.89 -30.11
C ALA A 345 -3.08 10.01 -30.85
N VAL A 346 -3.00 9.92 -32.18
CA VAL A 346 -2.33 10.90 -33.01
C VAL A 346 -2.97 12.29 -32.82
N ASN A 347 -4.31 12.38 -32.81
CA ASN A 347 -5.02 13.63 -32.61
C ASN A 347 -4.75 14.23 -31.21
N ALA A 348 -4.77 13.40 -30.17
CA ALA A 348 -4.49 13.84 -28.80
C ALA A 348 -3.05 14.39 -28.64
N ILE A 349 -2.05 13.73 -29.22
CA ILE A 349 -0.65 14.21 -29.22
C ILE A 349 -0.53 15.48 -30.08
N LYS A 350 -1.21 15.54 -31.23
CA LYS A 350 -1.20 16.71 -32.16
C LYS A 350 -1.74 17.97 -31.46
N ASP A 351 -2.79 17.86 -30.66
CA ASP A 351 -3.33 18.97 -29.88
C ASP A 351 -2.28 19.58 -28.94
N VAL A 352 -1.41 18.76 -28.39
CA VAL A 352 -0.28 19.25 -27.58
C VAL A 352 0.83 19.83 -28.46
N ALA A 353 1.21 19.13 -29.51
CA ALA A 353 2.27 19.48 -30.45
C ALA A 353 2.09 20.89 -31.06
N CYS A 354 0.86 21.21 -31.50
CA CYS A 354 0.51 22.52 -32.07
C CYS A 354 0.76 23.70 -31.11
N ASN A 355 0.76 23.47 -29.80
CA ASN A 355 0.98 24.52 -28.81
C ASN A 355 2.46 24.74 -28.46
N ILE A 356 3.35 23.86 -28.90
CA ILE A 356 4.79 23.93 -28.62
C ILE A 356 5.69 23.94 -29.85
N ASP A 357 5.08 24.06 -31.04
CA ASP A 357 5.74 24.15 -32.35
C ASP A 357 6.64 22.93 -32.68
N LEU A 358 6.19 21.70 -32.25
CA LEU A 358 6.84 20.44 -32.55
C LEU A 358 5.97 19.54 -33.44
N SER A 359 6.58 18.57 -34.10
CA SER A 359 5.86 17.51 -34.78
C SER A 359 5.20 16.56 -33.79
N VAL A 360 4.26 15.72 -34.24
CA VAL A 360 3.59 14.73 -33.44
C VAL A 360 4.60 13.71 -32.87
N ASN A 361 5.57 13.26 -33.68
CA ASN A 361 6.58 12.32 -33.23
C ASN A 361 7.55 12.93 -32.21
N GLU A 362 8.08 14.13 -32.44
CA GLU A 362 8.94 14.84 -31.48
C GLU A 362 8.20 15.08 -30.15
N THR A 363 6.92 15.41 -30.22
CA THR A 363 6.10 15.55 -28.99
C THR A 363 5.93 14.22 -28.26
N ALA A 364 5.65 13.14 -28.97
CA ALA A 364 5.52 11.81 -28.37
C ALA A 364 6.85 11.33 -27.76
N GLU A 365 7.98 11.55 -28.43
CA GLU A 365 9.33 11.28 -27.89
C GLU A 365 9.59 12.09 -26.62
N GLY A 366 9.33 13.39 -26.61
CA GLY A 366 9.49 14.26 -25.44
C GLY A 366 8.60 13.83 -24.26
N VAL A 367 7.38 13.33 -24.53
CA VAL A 367 6.51 12.75 -23.48
C VAL A 367 7.18 11.55 -22.83
N LEU A 368 7.76 10.65 -23.63
CA LEU A 368 8.40 9.45 -23.10
C LEU A 368 9.73 9.75 -22.41
N GLU A 369 10.52 10.70 -22.90
CA GLU A 369 11.74 11.16 -22.23
C GLU A 369 11.44 11.70 -20.83
N ILE A 370 10.41 12.58 -20.71
CA ILE A 370 10.01 13.13 -19.42
C ILE A 370 9.49 12.02 -18.49
N ALA A 371 8.68 11.08 -19.01
CA ALA A 371 8.19 9.96 -18.22
C ALA A 371 9.36 9.09 -17.69
N ASN A 372 10.32 8.74 -18.56
CA ASN A 372 11.49 7.96 -18.20
C ASN A 372 12.39 8.69 -17.18
N ALA A 373 12.63 10.00 -17.39
CA ALA A 373 13.38 10.83 -16.46
C ALA A 373 12.74 10.90 -15.07
N ASN A 374 11.39 11.01 -14.99
CA ASN A 374 10.67 10.98 -13.72
C ASN A 374 10.84 9.63 -13.02
N MET A 375 10.75 8.52 -13.76
CA MET A 375 10.93 7.17 -13.23
C MET A 375 12.38 6.90 -12.80
N ALA A 376 13.37 7.27 -13.59
CA ALA A 376 14.78 7.20 -13.21
C ALA A 376 15.09 8.09 -12.00
N GLY A 377 14.46 9.27 -11.93
CA GLY A 377 14.60 10.22 -10.83
C GLY A 377 14.21 9.64 -9.47
N ILE A 378 13.10 8.90 -9.36
CA ILE A 378 12.72 8.27 -8.10
C ILE A 378 13.71 7.16 -7.71
N ILE A 379 14.18 6.34 -8.66
CA ILE A 379 15.17 5.30 -8.38
C ILE A 379 16.47 5.96 -7.86
N ARG A 380 16.95 7.00 -8.52
CA ARG A 380 18.13 7.77 -8.09
C ARG A 380 17.94 8.36 -6.69
N GLN A 381 16.76 8.94 -6.41
CA GLN A 381 16.45 9.51 -5.09
C GLN A 381 16.52 8.46 -3.98
N ILE A 382 15.96 7.28 -4.21
CA ILE A 382 15.92 6.19 -3.22
C ILE A 382 17.33 5.65 -2.96
N THR A 383 18.08 5.38 -4.03
CA THR A 383 19.44 4.82 -3.92
C THR A 383 20.40 5.81 -3.27
N VAL A 384 20.37 7.09 -3.66
CA VAL A 384 21.20 8.15 -3.06
C VAL A 384 20.88 8.35 -1.57
N ARG A 385 19.61 8.35 -1.18
CA ARG A 385 19.23 8.46 0.24
C ARG A 385 19.78 7.33 1.10
N LYS A 386 20.00 6.16 0.51
CA LYS A 386 20.57 4.99 1.18
C LYS A 386 22.09 4.88 1.05
N GLY A 387 22.72 5.79 0.32
CA GLY A 387 24.16 5.74 0.04
C GLY A 387 24.56 4.57 -0.89
N ILE A 388 23.64 4.15 -1.78
CA ILE A 388 23.78 3.00 -2.68
C ILE A 388 23.97 3.51 -4.11
N ASP A 389 24.83 2.85 -4.87
CA ASP A 389 25.01 3.14 -6.31
C ASP A 389 24.03 2.29 -7.13
N PRO A 390 23.13 2.89 -7.93
CA PRO A 390 22.20 2.13 -8.77
C PRO A 390 22.89 1.24 -9.80
N ARG A 391 24.15 1.55 -10.20
CA ARG A 391 24.92 0.77 -11.16
C ARG A 391 25.31 -0.63 -10.67
N ASP A 392 25.23 -0.85 -9.35
CA ASP A 392 25.48 -2.16 -8.73
C ASP A 392 24.24 -3.07 -8.73
N PHE A 393 23.17 -2.64 -9.37
CA PHE A 393 21.88 -3.36 -9.41
C PHE A 393 21.54 -3.84 -10.83
N ALA A 394 20.73 -4.88 -10.90
CA ALA A 394 19.95 -5.21 -12.11
C ALA A 394 18.51 -4.74 -11.96
N ILE A 395 17.90 -4.27 -13.06
CA ILE A 395 16.48 -3.93 -13.09
C ILE A 395 15.66 -5.19 -13.37
N VAL A 396 14.61 -5.41 -12.59
CA VAL A 396 13.55 -6.39 -12.89
C VAL A 396 12.30 -5.62 -13.29
N ALA A 397 11.91 -5.73 -14.57
CA ALA A 397 10.80 -4.97 -15.13
C ALA A 397 9.55 -5.84 -15.25
N PHE A 398 8.48 -5.44 -14.55
CA PHE A 398 7.19 -6.09 -14.59
C PHE A 398 6.04 -5.07 -14.61
N GLY A 399 4.78 -5.53 -14.53
CA GLY A 399 3.63 -4.71 -14.86
C GLY A 399 3.39 -4.61 -16.37
N GLY A 400 2.23 -4.09 -16.75
CA GLY A 400 1.81 -4.02 -18.15
C GLY A 400 2.65 -3.09 -19.02
N ALA A 401 3.31 -2.08 -18.43
CA ALA A 401 4.10 -1.08 -19.15
C ALA A 401 5.59 -1.07 -18.78
N GLY A 402 5.96 -1.66 -17.64
CA GLY A 402 7.35 -1.64 -17.13
C GLY A 402 8.41 -2.04 -18.15
N PRO A 403 8.27 -3.19 -18.85
CA PRO A 403 9.25 -3.63 -19.84
C PRO A 403 9.50 -2.64 -20.98
N MET A 404 8.50 -1.85 -21.39
CA MET A 404 8.64 -0.87 -22.48
C MET A 404 9.56 0.31 -22.13
N HIS A 405 9.67 0.61 -20.82
CA HIS A 405 10.45 1.74 -20.32
C HIS A 405 11.80 1.33 -19.72
N ALA A 406 11.97 0.05 -19.42
CA ALA A 406 13.12 -0.46 -18.65
C ALA A 406 14.48 -0.14 -19.27
N ALA A 407 14.61 -0.26 -20.60
CA ALA A 407 15.88 0.02 -21.28
C ALA A 407 16.28 1.50 -21.16
N PHE A 408 15.35 2.41 -21.31
CA PHE A 408 15.60 3.86 -21.20
C PHE A 408 15.94 4.27 -19.76
N ILE A 409 15.26 3.66 -18.78
CA ILE A 409 15.54 3.88 -17.36
C ILE A 409 16.93 3.35 -17.00
N ALA A 410 17.29 2.16 -17.49
CA ALA A 410 18.59 1.54 -17.27
C ALA A 410 19.71 2.39 -17.85
N ASP A 411 19.55 2.87 -19.07
CA ASP A 411 20.54 3.73 -19.75
C ASP A 411 20.76 5.03 -18.96
N GLU A 412 19.69 5.69 -18.53
CA GLU A 412 19.78 6.93 -17.75
C GLU A 412 20.46 6.73 -16.37
N LEU A 413 20.34 5.55 -15.77
CA LEU A 413 20.94 5.19 -14.49
C LEU A 413 22.32 4.55 -14.61
N GLY A 414 22.75 4.19 -15.82
CA GLY A 414 23.98 3.44 -16.08
C GLY A 414 23.91 1.98 -15.61
N ILE A 415 22.71 1.39 -15.59
CA ILE A 415 22.50 -0.02 -15.21
C ILE A 415 22.65 -0.91 -16.44
N ASN A 416 23.49 -1.93 -16.35
CA ASN A 416 23.84 -2.77 -17.50
C ASN A 416 22.96 -4.01 -17.69
N THR A 417 22.12 -4.35 -16.71
CA THR A 417 21.34 -5.59 -16.72
C THR A 417 19.86 -5.31 -16.49
N ILE A 418 19.04 -5.85 -17.40
CA ILE A 418 17.59 -5.82 -17.29
C ILE A 418 17.07 -7.24 -17.35
N ILE A 419 16.19 -7.61 -16.44
CA ILE A 419 15.52 -8.88 -16.35
C ILE A 419 14.04 -8.63 -16.59
N VAL A 420 13.48 -9.28 -17.60
CA VAL A 420 12.03 -9.28 -17.84
C VAL A 420 11.53 -10.70 -17.57
N PRO A 421 10.74 -10.92 -16.50
CA PRO A 421 10.19 -12.23 -16.21
C PRO A 421 9.26 -12.73 -17.33
N VAL A 422 9.10 -14.04 -17.41
CA VAL A 422 8.07 -14.63 -18.26
C VAL A 422 6.70 -14.17 -17.74
N MET A 423 5.84 -13.63 -18.61
CA MET A 423 4.54 -13.04 -18.26
C MET A 423 4.64 -11.84 -17.28
N PRO A 424 5.36 -10.78 -17.63
CA PRO A 424 5.63 -9.67 -16.73
C PRO A 424 4.39 -8.93 -16.25
N GLY A 425 3.26 -9.04 -16.95
CA GLY A 425 1.98 -8.42 -16.56
C GLY A 425 1.25 -9.11 -15.42
N THR A 426 1.71 -10.30 -15.01
CA THR A 426 1.09 -11.12 -13.94
C THR A 426 2.10 -11.54 -12.87
N TYR A 427 3.28 -10.95 -12.90
CA TYR A 427 4.39 -11.27 -12.01
C TYR A 427 4.19 -10.77 -10.58
#